data_c725106d1d23148f55e89815831dc35c
#
_entry.id   c725106d1d23148f55e89815831dc35c
#
_cell.length_a   1.000
_cell.length_b   1.000
_cell.length_c   1.000
_cell.angle_alpha   90.00
_cell.angle_beta   90.00
_cell.angle_gamma   90.00
#
_symmetry.space_group_name_H-M   'P 1'
#
loop_
_entity.id
_entity.type
_entity.pdbx_description
1 polymer ?
#
loop_
_entity_poly.entity_id
_entity_poly.type
_entity_poly.pdbx_seq_one_letter_code
_entity_poly.pdbx_strand_id
1 'polypeptide(L)'
;TFSLTPEVELQMGFGNPLTKRLIEHNGRMAFGSDIESAMAADMFSVIRTSLQAVRHEITLESYEKTNKPPDKMSVSSRNALEWATINAASILSMDNIIGSISPGKKADLIMFKKDEINFTPTHDPIASILFHSGPRDIDSVIINGSFVKRNGNLIDKKLPSLLEKLNESGKRIVHDFLAR
;
A
#
# COMPACT_ATOMS: atom_id res chain seq x y z
N THR A 1 15.88 10.12 0.18
CA THR A 1 14.54 9.79 0.67
C THR A 1 13.53 10.05 -0.43
N PHE A 2 12.67 9.07 -0.73
CA PHE A 2 11.73 9.13 -1.84
C PHE A 2 10.37 8.61 -1.40
N SER A 3 9.28 9.22 -1.90
CA SER A 3 7.95 8.64 -1.91
C SER A 3 7.66 8.16 -3.32
N LEU A 4 7.31 6.89 -3.48
CA LEU A 4 7.07 6.22 -4.75
C LEU A 4 5.57 5.97 -4.92
N THR A 5 5.11 6.06 -6.16
CA THR A 5 3.71 5.85 -6.55
C THR A 5 3.60 4.82 -7.67
N PRO A 6 4.06 3.57 -7.43
CA PRO A 6 4.34 2.58 -8.49
C PRO A 6 3.14 2.25 -9.36
N GLU A 7 1.92 2.31 -8.85
CA GLU A 7 0.72 2.07 -9.67
C GLU A 7 0.52 3.17 -10.71
N VAL A 8 0.60 4.43 -10.28
CA VAL A 8 0.45 5.58 -11.19
C VAL A 8 1.62 5.64 -12.16
N GLU A 9 2.85 5.44 -11.69
CA GLU A 9 4.05 5.45 -12.52
C GLU A 9 3.94 4.43 -13.68
N LEU A 10 3.50 3.21 -13.38
CA LEU A 10 3.29 2.17 -14.40
C LEU A 10 2.10 2.48 -15.32
N GLN A 11 0.98 2.94 -14.78
CA GLN A 11 -0.21 3.27 -15.57
C GLN A 11 0.04 4.42 -16.53
N MET A 12 0.80 5.42 -16.11
CA MET A 12 1.14 6.59 -16.93
C MET A 12 2.29 6.34 -17.90
N GLY A 13 2.92 5.16 -17.83
CA GLY A 13 4.02 4.81 -18.72
C GLY A 13 5.32 5.56 -18.42
N PHE A 14 5.57 5.94 -17.17
CA PHE A 14 6.80 6.64 -16.77
C PHE A 14 8.03 5.72 -16.70
N GLY A 15 7.86 4.45 -17.01
CA GLY A 15 8.91 3.44 -16.95
C GLY A 15 8.84 2.62 -15.66
N ASN A 16 9.95 1.95 -15.33
CA ASN A 16 10.01 1.13 -14.13
C ASN A 16 10.04 2.01 -12.87
N PRO A 17 9.28 1.65 -11.84
CA PRO A 17 9.36 2.33 -10.54
C PRO A 17 10.77 2.30 -9.96
N LEU A 18 11.17 3.37 -9.28
CA LEU A 18 12.53 3.51 -8.73
C LEU A 18 12.88 2.51 -7.62
N THR A 19 11.96 1.63 -7.23
CA THR A 19 12.11 0.70 -6.10
C THR A 19 13.42 -0.09 -6.15
N LYS A 20 13.72 -0.72 -7.30
CA LYS A 20 14.95 -1.52 -7.48
C LYS A 20 16.21 -0.67 -7.32
N ARG A 21 16.25 0.47 -7.99
CA ARG A 21 17.41 1.39 -7.92
C ARG A 21 17.66 1.89 -6.50
N LEU A 22 16.60 2.17 -5.74
CA LEU A 22 16.73 2.57 -4.34
C LEU A 22 17.26 1.45 -3.47
N ILE A 23 16.85 0.20 -3.68
CA ILE A 23 17.39 -0.97 -2.98
C ILE A 23 18.90 -1.11 -3.24
N GLU A 24 19.32 -1.03 -4.50
CA GLU A 24 20.73 -1.16 -4.91
C GLU A 24 21.64 -0.09 -4.32
N HIS A 25 21.09 1.11 -4.11
CA HIS A 25 21.82 2.25 -3.56
C HIS A 25 21.54 2.53 -2.08
N ASN A 26 20.92 1.58 -1.35
CA ASN A 26 20.51 1.74 0.04
C ASN A 26 19.66 3.02 0.27
N GLY A 27 18.85 3.38 -0.73
CA GLY A 27 17.96 4.53 -0.68
C GLY A 27 16.78 4.28 0.25
N ARG A 28 16.34 5.34 0.93
CA ARG A 28 15.16 5.28 1.81
C ARG A 28 13.92 5.58 1.01
N MET A 29 12.91 4.69 1.09
CA MET A 29 11.65 4.82 0.34
C MET A 29 10.43 4.61 1.23
N ALA A 30 9.36 5.28 0.84
CA ALA A 30 7.98 5.08 1.28
C ALA A 30 7.08 5.04 0.05
N PHE A 31 5.81 4.78 0.26
CA PHE A 31 4.83 4.68 -0.82
C PHE A 31 3.67 5.66 -0.63
N GLY A 32 3.09 6.08 -1.74
CA GLY A 32 1.86 6.85 -1.81
C GLY A 32 0.94 6.35 -2.92
N SER A 33 -0.34 6.68 -2.84
CA SER A 33 -1.33 6.35 -3.86
C SER A 33 -1.39 7.38 -5.00
N ASP A 34 -0.87 8.59 -4.76
CA ASP A 34 -0.91 9.74 -5.67
C ASP A 34 -2.36 10.17 -6.01
N ILE A 35 -2.90 9.75 -7.15
CA ILE A 35 -4.16 10.26 -7.71
C ILE A 35 -5.28 9.24 -7.56
N GLU A 36 -6.26 9.51 -6.70
CA GLU A 36 -7.44 8.64 -6.51
C GLU A 36 -8.35 8.56 -7.74
N SER A 37 -8.35 9.56 -8.60
CA SER A 37 -9.12 9.54 -9.85
C SER A 37 -8.60 8.53 -10.88
N ALA A 38 -7.35 8.10 -10.76
CA ALA A 38 -6.70 7.14 -11.66
C ALA A 38 -6.47 5.77 -11.01
N MET A 39 -6.43 5.71 -9.67
CA MET A 39 -6.07 4.54 -8.88
C MET A 39 -7.07 4.29 -7.75
N ALA A 40 -7.00 3.08 -7.18
CA ALA A 40 -7.93 2.65 -6.14
C ALA A 40 -7.65 3.26 -4.74
N ALA A 41 -6.63 4.14 -4.57
CA ALA A 41 -6.17 4.65 -3.27
C ALA A 41 -5.95 3.53 -2.22
N ASP A 42 -5.52 2.36 -2.68
CA ASP A 42 -5.34 1.15 -1.90
C ASP A 42 -3.86 0.87 -1.65
N MET A 43 -3.40 1.07 -0.44
CA MET A 43 -2.00 0.84 -0.08
C MET A 43 -1.54 -0.61 -0.25
N PHE A 44 -2.42 -1.62 -0.18
CA PHE A 44 -2.04 -3.01 -0.47
C PHE A 44 -1.70 -3.18 -1.95
N SER A 45 -2.48 -2.57 -2.82
CA SER A 45 -2.23 -2.56 -4.25
C SER A 45 -0.90 -1.87 -4.57
N VAL A 46 -0.68 -0.69 -4.02
CA VAL A 46 0.58 0.08 -4.18
C VAL A 46 1.81 -0.74 -3.78
N ILE A 47 1.78 -1.34 -2.57
CA ILE A 47 2.90 -2.13 -2.03
C ILE A 47 3.12 -3.40 -2.87
N ARG A 48 2.04 -4.07 -3.24
CA ARG A 48 2.05 -5.29 -4.07
C ARG A 48 2.64 -5.00 -5.44
N THR A 49 2.18 -3.96 -6.09
CA THR A 49 2.68 -3.53 -7.40
C THR A 49 4.17 -3.20 -7.34
N SER A 50 4.62 -2.49 -6.30
CA SER A 50 6.05 -2.20 -6.11
C SER A 50 6.88 -3.48 -5.96
N LEU A 51 6.42 -4.43 -5.14
CA LEU A 51 7.11 -5.71 -4.94
C LEU A 51 7.13 -6.54 -6.23
N GLN A 52 6.04 -6.57 -6.98
CA GLN A 52 5.97 -7.30 -8.25
C GLN A 52 6.87 -6.68 -9.31
N ALA A 53 6.89 -5.36 -9.44
CA ALA A 53 7.74 -4.65 -10.38
C ALA A 53 9.23 -4.93 -10.11
N VAL A 54 9.69 -4.79 -8.87
CA VAL A 54 11.10 -5.06 -8.54
C VAL A 54 11.48 -6.52 -8.77
N ARG A 55 10.60 -7.47 -8.46
CA ARG A 55 10.83 -8.89 -8.74
C ARG A 55 10.92 -9.18 -10.24
N HIS A 56 10.10 -8.52 -11.03
CA HIS A 56 10.14 -8.61 -12.48
C HIS A 56 11.46 -8.10 -13.03
N GLU A 57 11.93 -6.93 -12.61
CA GLU A 57 13.22 -6.39 -13.02
C GLU A 57 14.40 -7.31 -12.65
N ILE A 58 14.42 -7.85 -11.42
CA ILE A 58 15.43 -8.83 -10.99
C ILE A 58 15.41 -10.07 -11.87
N THR A 59 14.21 -10.54 -12.25
CA THR A 59 14.06 -11.70 -13.14
C THR A 59 14.59 -11.43 -14.53
N LEU A 60 14.28 -10.27 -15.12
CA LEU A 60 14.78 -9.88 -16.44
C LEU A 60 16.32 -9.83 -16.45
N GLU A 61 16.93 -9.19 -15.46
CA GLU A 61 18.39 -9.14 -15.35
C GLU A 61 19.03 -10.53 -15.19
N SER A 62 18.38 -11.42 -14.45
CA SER A 62 18.86 -12.80 -14.31
C SER A 62 18.87 -13.52 -15.67
N TYR A 63 17.78 -13.36 -16.43
CA TYR A 63 17.71 -13.94 -17.78
C TYR A 63 18.77 -13.37 -18.73
N GLU A 64 19.00 -12.07 -18.71
CA GLU A 64 20.03 -11.42 -19.50
C GLU A 64 21.44 -11.95 -19.20
N LYS A 65 21.72 -12.20 -17.91
CA LYS A 65 23.05 -12.65 -17.46
C LYS A 65 23.29 -14.17 -17.56
N THR A 66 22.23 -14.96 -17.31
CA THR A 66 22.37 -16.41 -17.08
C THR A 66 21.45 -17.27 -17.94
N ASN A 67 20.55 -16.64 -18.69
CA ASN A 67 19.46 -17.29 -19.44
C ASN A 67 18.54 -18.16 -18.56
N LYS A 68 18.43 -17.82 -17.26
CA LYS A 68 17.60 -18.53 -16.27
C LYS A 68 16.99 -17.54 -15.27
N PRO A 69 15.85 -17.90 -14.64
CA PRO A 69 15.34 -17.12 -13.52
C PRO A 69 16.31 -17.17 -12.32
N PRO A 70 16.23 -16.21 -11.38
CA PRO A 70 17.04 -16.29 -10.16
C PRO A 70 16.61 -17.48 -9.31
N ASP A 71 17.56 -18.18 -8.70
CA ASP A 71 17.29 -19.33 -7.81
C ASP A 71 16.48 -18.91 -6.59
N LYS A 72 16.65 -17.65 -6.14
CA LYS A 72 15.92 -17.07 -5.02
C LYS A 72 15.66 -15.57 -5.25
N MET A 73 14.44 -15.13 -4.96
CA MET A 73 14.13 -13.71 -4.94
C MET A 73 14.83 -13.01 -3.76
N SER A 74 15.59 -11.97 -4.05
CA SER A 74 16.30 -11.17 -3.05
C SER A 74 15.35 -10.24 -2.23
N VAL A 75 14.15 -9.99 -2.74
CA VAL A 75 13.16 -9.08 -2.14
C VAL A 75 11.95 -9.88 -1.66
N SER A 76 11.70 -9.82 -0.36
CA SER A 76 10.65 -10.56 0.33
C SER A 76 9.39 -9.72 0.56
N SER A 77 8.27 -10.39 0.91
CA SER A 77 7.04 -9.74 1.39
C SER A 77 7.29 -8.92 2.66
N ARG A 78 8.19 -9.35 3.53
CA ARG A 78 8.58 -8.59 4.72
C ARG A 78 9.22 -7.25 4.37
N ASN A 79 10.14 -7.21 3.40
CA ASN A 79 10.73 -5.95 2.96
C ASN A 79 9.66 -4.98 2.47
N ALA A 80 8.69 -5.46 1.69
CA ALA A 80 7.60 -4.62 1.18
C ALA A 80 6.72 -4.08 2.33
N LEU A 81 6.42 -4.88 3.34
CA LEU A 81 5.69 -4.43 4.53
C LEU A 81 6.48 -3.37 5.31
N GLU A 82 7.79 -3.57 5.49
CA GLU A 82 8.66 -2.62 6.18
C GLU A 82 8.75 -1.27 5.45
N TRP A 83 8.80 -1.27 4.12
CA TRP A 83 8.77 -0.03 3.33
C TRP A 83 7.51 0.79 3.58
N ALA A 84 6.37 0.13 3.77
CA ALA A 84 5.08 0.77 4.00
C ALA A 84 4.80 1.10 5.48
N THR A 85 5.65 0.70 6.40
CA THR A 85 5.45 0.87 7.84
C THR A 85 6.63 1.59 8.48
N ILE A 86 7.57 0.86 9.03
CA ILE A 86 8.68 1.44 9.82
C ILE A 86 9.61 2.31 8.96
N ASN A 87 9.86 1.95 7.69
CA ASN A 87 10.70 2.74 6.83
C ASN A 87 9.99 4.06 6.44
N ALA A 88 8.70 4.02 6.15
CA ALA A 88 7.90 5.21 5.90
C ALA A 88 7.88 6.15 7.13
N ALA A 89 7.67 5.61 8.32
CA ALA A 89 7.76 6.37 9.56
C ALA A 89 9.15 7.03 9.74
N SER A 90 10.21 6.28 9.45
CA SER A 90 11.59 6.77 9.53
C SER A 90 11.88 7.93 8.54
N ILE A 91 11.27 7.91 7.36
CA ILE A 91 11.39 9.02 6.38
C ILE A 91 10.80 10.32 6.94
N LEU A 92 9.71 10.19 7.69
CA LEU A 92 9.04 11.32 8.36
C LEU A 92 9.70 11.68 9.70
N SER A 93 10.78 10.99 10.11
CA SER A 93 11.41 11.12 11.44
C SER A 93 10.42 10.83 12.59
N MET A 94 9.50 9.90 12.36
CA MET A 94 8.44 9.49 13.30
C MET A 94 8.56 8.03 13.74
N ASP A 95 9.65 7.35 13.41
CA ASP A 95 9.87 5.93 13.71
C ASP A 95 10.01 5.63 15.21
N ASN A 96 10.24 6.64 16.04
CA ASN A 96 10.14 6.56 17.49
C ASN A 96 8.69 6.65 18.02
N ILE A 97 7.73 7.08 17.18
CA ILE A 97 6.33 7.34 17.56
C ILE A 97 5.38 6.33 16.93
N ILE A 98 5.60 5.95 15.66
CA ILE A 98 4.74 5.07 14.85
C ILE A 98 5.56 4.06 14.05
N GLY A 99 4.92 3.28 13.18
CA GLY A 99 5.54 2.39 12.18
C GLY A 99 5.90 1.00 12.71
N SER A 100 5.81 0.75 14.00
CA SER A 100 5.97 -0.60 14.59
C SER A 100 5.13 -0.76 15.86
N ILE A 101 4.79 -2.00 16.19
CA ILE A 101 4.07 -2.33 17.43
C ILE A 101 5.11 -2.49 18.53
N SER A 102 5.31 -1.43 19.31
CA SER A 102 6.28 -1.40 20.41
C SER A 102 5.70 -0.60 21.58
N PRO A 103 6.00 -0.97 22.84
CA PRO A 103 5.58 -0.18 24.00
C PRO A 103 6.04 1.27 23.90
N GLY A 104 5.16 2.20 24.22
CA GLY A 104 5.42 3.65 24.16
C GLY A 104 5.12 4.31 22.82
N LYS A 105 4.91 3.55 21.75
CA LYS A 105 4.44 4.11 20.46
C LYS A 105 2.93 4.29 20.43
N LYS A 106 2.47 5.13 19.51
CA LYS A 106 1.05 5.32 19.25
C LYS A 106 0.43 4.05 18.69
N ALA A 107 -0.81 3.79 19.07
CA ALA A 107 -1.59 2.70 18.52
C ALA A 107 -2.21 3.13 17.18
N ASP A 108 -1.42 3.04 16.11
CA ASP A 108 -1.84 3.12 14.71
C ASP A 108 -1.79 1.71 14.15
N LEU A 109 -2.93 1.03 14.12
CA LEU A 109 -3.03 -0.42 13.90
C LEU A 109 -4.12 -0.74 12.89
N ILE A 110 -3.86 -1.74 12.05
CA ILE A 110 -4.87 -2.42 11.26
C ILE A 110 -4.98 -3.87 11.72
N MET A 111 -6.19 -4.41 11.76
CA MET A 111 -6.46 -5.77 12.21
C MET A 111 -7.24 -6.54 11.16
N PHE A 112 -6.89 -7.81 10.99
CA PHE A 112 -7.52 -8.76 10.10
C PHE A 112 -8.09 -9.93 10.90
N LYS A 113 -9.17 -10.53 10.40
CA LYS A 113 -9.66 -11.81 10.92
C LYS A 113 -8.89 -12.94 10.24
N LYS A 114 -8.24 -13.79 11.04
CA LYS A 114 -7.43 -14.89 10.51
C LYS A 114 -8.23 -16.01 9.83
N ASP A 115 -9.51 -16.14 10.19
CA ASP A 115 -10.39 -17.24 9.77
C ASP A 115 -11.17 -16.89 8.47
N GLU A 116 -10.84 -15.79 7.81
CA GLU A 116 -11.40 -15.44 6.50
C GLU A 116 -10.84 -16.37 5.41
N ILE A 117 -11.66 -16.59 4.37
CA ILE A 117 -11.32 -17.52 3.28
C ILE A 117 -9.99 -17.16 2.60
N ASN A 118 -9.70 -15.86 2.47
CA ASN A 118 -8.49 -15.37 1.83
C ASN A 118 -7.21 -15.69 2.62
N PHE A 119 -7.34 -16.00 3.91
CA PHE A 119 -6.22 -16.27 4.81
C PHE A 119 -6.12 -17.74 5.23
N THR A 120 -7.03 -18.60 4.77
CA THR A 120 -7.09 -20.01 5.21
C THR A 120 -6.59 -20.95 4.11
N PRO A 121 -5.55 -21.78 4.38
CA PRO A 121 -4.68 -21.80 5.56
C PRO A 121 -3.61 -20.70 5.52
N THR A 122 -3.25 -20.15 6.68
CA THR A 122 -2.19 -19.14 6.79
C THR A 122 -0.88 -19.78 7.22
N HIS A 123 0.10 -19.86 6.31
CA HIS A 123 1.45 -20.34 6.60
C HIS A 123 2.45 -19.18 6.78
N ASP A 124 2.30 -18.11 6.00
CA ASP A 124 3.05 -16.86 6.12
C ASP A 124 2.05 -15.70 6.25
N PRO A 125 1.83 -15.18 7.46
CA PRO A 125 0.88 -14.08 7.67
C PRO A 125 1.23 -12.80 6.89
N ILE A 126 2.52 -12.50 6.73
CA ILE A 126 2.96 -11.30 6.01
C ILE A 126 2.65 -11.43 4.53
N ALA A 127 2.98 -12.56 3.93
CA ALA A 127 2.65 -12.83 2.53
C ALA A 127 1.13 -12.86 2.31
N SER A 128 0.38 -13.46 3.25
CA SER A 128 -1.09 -13.51 3.16
C SER A 128 -1.70 -12.10 3.19
N ILE A 129 -1.29 -11.26 4.13
CA ILE A 129 -1.75 -9.87 4.20
C ILE A 129 -1.37 -9.12 2.91
N LEU A 130 -0.14 -9.27 2.44
CA LEU A 130 0.33 -8.50 1.29
C LEU A 130 -0.34 -8.93 -0.02
N PHE A 131 -0.48 -10.25 -0.25
CA PHE A 131 -0.93 -10.77 -1.55
C PHE A 131 -2.42 -11.07 -1.62
N HIS A 132 -3.06 -11.37 -0.49
CA HIS A 132 -4.43 -11.85 -0.48
C HIS A 132 -5.42 -10.84 0.10
N SER A 133 -4.98 -9.72 0.69
CA SER A 133 -5.89 -8.74 1.27
C SER A 133 -6.01 -7.44 0.47
N GLY A 134 -7.09 -6.75 0.75
CA GLY A 134 -7.38 -5.39 0.32
C GLY A 134 -8.11 -4.63 1.44
N PRO A 135 -8.57 -3.40 1.19
CA PRO A 135 -9.26 -2.57 2.21
C PRO A 135 -10.51 -3.22 2.80
N ARG A 136 -11.17 -4.12 2.06
CA ARG A 136 -12.39 -4.82 2.53
C ARG A 136 -12.08 -5.87 3.59
N ASP A 137 -10.90 -6.46 3.56
CA ASP A 137 -10.49 -7.53 4.48
C ASP A 137 -10.00 -6.98 5.84
N ILE A 138 -9.84 -5.66 5.97
CA ILE A 138 -9.50 -5.01 7.23
C ILE A 138 -10.74 -5.00 8.13
N ASP A 139 -10.68 -5.74 9.23
CA ASP A 139 -11.75 -5.75 10.24
C ASP A 139 -11.81 -4.46 11.02
N SER A 140 -10.68 -4.00 11.53
CA SER A 140 -10.63 -2.81 12.38
C SER A 140 -9.40 -1.97 12.09
N VAL A 141 -9.56 -0.65 12.24
CA VAL A 141 -8.47 0.35 12.14
C VAL A 141 -8.51 1.22 13.37
N ILE A 142 -7.35 1.36 14.00
CA ILE A 142 -7.12 2.25 15.13
C ILE A 142 -6.11 3.32 14.68
N ILE A 143 -6.39 4.58 14.96
CA ILE A 143 -5.50 5.70 14.75
C ILE A 143 -5.34 6.46 16.06
N ASN A 144 -4.11 6.60 16.52
CA ASN A 144 -3.78 7.25 17.78
C ASN A 144 -4.63 6.73 18.96
N GLY A 145 -4.85 5.39 19.01
CA GLY A 145 -5.62 4.72 20.04
C GLY A 145 -7.15 4.75 19.88
N SER A 146 -7.68 5.42 18.86
CA SER A 146 -9.11 5.53 18.60
C SER A 146 -9.53 4.71 17.39
N PHE A 147 -10.62 3.94 17.50
CA PHE A 147 -11.18 3.22 16.36
C PHE A 147 -11.74 4.20 15.32
N VAL A 148 -11.37 4.03 14.06
CA VAL A 148 -11.97 4.70 12.89
C VAL A 148 -12.74 3.72 12.01
N LYS A 149 -12.37 2.43 12.07
CA LYS A 149 -13.11 1.30 11.49
C LYS A 149 -13.22 0.20 12.55
N ARG A 150 -14.37 -0.45 12.65
CA ARG A 150 -14.58 -1.56 13.59
C ARG A 150 -15.57 -2.56 13.02
N ASN A 151 -15.26 -3.87 13.13
CA ASN A 151 -16.09 -4.95 12.60
C ASN A 151 -16.46 -4.73 11.12
N GLY A 152 -15.50 -4.30 10.31
CA GLY A 152 -15.68 -4.04 8.89
C GLY A 152 -16.34 -2.69 8.53
N ASN A 153 -16.83 -1.91 9.49
CA ASN A 153 -17.59 -0.68 9.27
C ASN A 153 -16.81 0.56 9.70
N LEU A 154 -16.84 1.61 8.87
CA LEU A 154 -16.36 2.94 9.25
C LEU A 154 -17.29 3.53 10.31
N ILE A 155 -16.70 4.21 11.31
CA ILE A 155 -17.43 4.70 12.48
C ILE A 155 -17.89 6.16 12.31
N ASP A 156 -17.37 6.88 11.30
CA ASP A 156 -17.69 8.30 11.11
C ASP A 156 -19.16 8.50 10.75
N LYS A 157 -19.88 9.15 11.67
CA LYS A 157 -21.31 9.50 11.51
C LYS A 157 -21.57 10.49 10.38
N LYS A 158 -20.55 11.21 9.91
CA LYS A 158 -20.66 12.18 8.81
C LYS A 158 -20.53 11.51 7.43
N LEU A 159 -20.11 10.26 7.38
CA LEU A 159 -19.86 9.56 6.11
C LEU A 159 -21.04 9.63 5.13
N PRO A 160 -22.31 9.36 5.52
CA PRO A 160 -23.43 9.45 4.58
C PRO A 160 -23.56 10.84 3.94
N SER A 161 -23.48 11.90 4.74
CA SER A 161 -23.57 13.28 4.24
C SER A 161 -22.38 13.70 3.37
N LEU A 162 -21.20 13.17 3.64
CA LEU A 162 -20.01 13.40 2.81
C LEU A 162 -20.14 12.71 1.44
N LEU A 163 -20.66 11.49 1.39
CA LEU A 163 -20.92 10.78 0.14
C LEU A 163 -21.97 11.47 -0.72
N GLU A 164 -23.03 12.02 -0.10
CA GLU A 164 -24.04 12.81 -0.81
C GLU A 164 -23.42 14.06 -1.45
N LYS A 165 -22.67 14.85 -0.68
CA LYS A 165 -21.95 16.03 -1.19
C LYS A 165 -20.97 15.70 -2.30
N LEU A 166 -20.26 14.56 -2.19
CA LEU A 166 -19.35 14.09 -3.22
C LEU A 166 -20.10 13.79 -4.53
N ASN A 167 -21.24 13.09 -4.45
CA ASN A 167 -22.09 12.81 -5.60
C ASN A 167 -22.62 14.09 -6.26
N GLU A 168 -23.09 15.06 -5.47
CA GLU A 168 -23.55 16.35 -5.99
C GLU A 168 -22.43 17.12 -6.70
N SER A 169 -21.24 17.16 -6.09
CA SER A 169 -20.06 17.79 -6.69
C SER A 169 -19.67 17.12 -8.01
N GLY A 170 -19.67 15.79 -8.05
CA GLY A 170 -19.39 15.05 -9.28
C GLY A 170 -20.38 15.33 -10.39
N LYS A 171 -21.68 15.33 -10.09
CA LYS A 171 -22.73 15.67 -11.06
C LYS A 171 -22.56 17.09 -11.60
N ARG A 172 -22.26 18.07 -10.74
CA ARG A 172 -22.02 19.46 -11.15
C ARG A 172 -20.83 19.57 -12.09
N ILE A 173 -19.70 18.93 -11.78
CA ILE A 173 -18.49 18.97 -12.63
C ILE A 173 -18.78 18.39 -14.01
N VAL A 174 -19.46 17.23 -14.08
CA VAL A 174 -19.83 16.62 -15.37
C VAL A 174 -20.78 17.51 -16.15
N HIS A 175 -21.80 18.08 -15.53
CA HIS A 175 -22.74 19.01 -16.15
C HIS A 175 -21.99 20.22 -16.76
N ASP A 176 -21.13 20.87 -15.96
CA ASP A 176 -20.39 22.05 -16.38
C ASP A 176 -19.39 21.75 -17.51
N PHE A 177 -18.85 20.52 -17.55
CA PHE A 177 -17.98 20.07 -18.63
C PHE A 177 -18.73 19.84 -19.94
N LEU A 178 -19.91 19.19 -19.87
CA LEU A 178 -20.72 18.89 -21.07
C LEU A 178 -21.46 20.13 -21.61
N ALA A 179 -21.59 21.18 -20.82
CA ALA A 179 -22.23 22.45 -21.25
C ALA A 179 -21.26 23.40 -22.00
N ARG A 180 -20.01 23.02 -22.16
CA ARG A 180 -18.98 23.76 -22.94
C ARG A 180 -18.89 23.29 -24.35
#